data_f1495f217c8987121b4307c92a00d4fc
#
_entry.id   f1495f217c8987121b4307c92a00d4fc
#
_cell.length_a   1.000
_cell.length_b   1.000
_cell.length_c   1.000
_cell.angle_alpha   90.00
_cell.angle_beta   90.00
_cell.angle_gamma   90.00
#
_symmetry.space_group_name_H-M   'P 1'
#
loop_
_entity.id
_entity.type
_entity.pdbx_description
1 polymer ?
#
loop_
_entity_poly.entity_id
_entity_poly.type
_entity_poly.pdbx_seq_one_letter_code
_entity_poly.pdbx_strand_id
1 'polypeptide(L)'
;MKKASKPTVYLAGDTQSGWQTRVCKAIQDIQLLDPSKQDLADPKKLTRWGFQAIRKSDVVLAYLEKEDQNGHALALELGYAKALGKTILLVQEHGPEHDKYSQAVREVADFCFDSLGEAVSYLVLSFLFEQNAKEKK
;
A
#
# COMPACT_ATOMS: atom_id res chain seq x y z
N MET A 1 27.74 10.05 8.97
CA MET A 1 26.75 10.19 7.91
C MET A 1 25.48 9.39 8.25
N LYS A 2 24.35 10.06 8.19
CA LYS A 2 23.10 9.36 8.40
C LYS A 2 22.82 8.47 7.19
N LYS A 3 22.66 7.17 7.41
CA LYS A 3 22.15 6.30 6.37
C LYS A 3 20.74 6.79 5.99
N ALA A 4 20.47 6.88 4.70
CA ALA A 4 19.12 7.17 4.25
C ALA A 4 18.18 6.14 4.89
N SER A 5 17.13 6.59 5.57
CA SER A 5 16.16 5.70 6.13
C SER A 5 15.46 4.94 4.99
N LYS A 6 15.32 3.62 5.15
CA LYS A 6 14.59 2.83 4.18
C LYS A 6 13.13 3.28 4.17
N PRO A 7 12.49 3.36 3.00
CA PRO A 7 11.08 3.70 2.96
C PRO A 7 10.26 2.62 3.65
N THR A 8 9.15 3.04 4.22
CA THR A 8 8.19 2.15 4.87
C THR A 8 6.91 2.15 4.05
N VAL A 9 6.42 0.97 3.73
CA VAL A 9 5.23 0.78 2.90
C VAL A 9 4.16 0.02 3.68
N TYR A 10 2.97 0.58 3.76
CA TYR A 10 1.81 -0.11 4.32
C TYR A 10 1.05 -0.82 3.22
N LEU A 11 0.70 -2.09 3.45
CA LEU A 11 0.00 -2.94 2.48
C LEU A 11 -1.50 -2.96 2.79
N ALA A 12 -2.26 -2.07 2.14
CA ALA A 12 -3.68 -1.86 2.42
C ALA A 12 -4.56 -2.72 1.51
N GLY A 13 -5.53 -3.40 2.10
CA GLY A 13 -6.48 -4.22 1.35
C GLY A 13 -6.89 -5.45 2.14
N ASP A 14 -7.75 -6.28 1.50
CA ASP A 14 -8.22 -7.52 2.10
C ASP A 14 -7.03 -8.41 2.48
N THR A 15 -7.10 -9.03 3.66
CA THR A 15 -6.03 -9.87 4.18
C THR A 15 -6.22 -11.36 3.91
N GLN A 16 -7.27 -11.74 3.16
CA GLN A 16 -7.64 -13.14 2.98
C GLN A 16 -7.04 -13.78 1.73
N SER A 17 -6.66 -13.00 0.73
CA SER A 17 -6.20 -13.56 -0.55
C SER A 17 -4.72 -13.90 -0.60
N GLY A 18 -3.94 -13.41 0.37
CA GLY A 18 -2.49 -13.69 0.41
C GLY A 18 -1.65 -12.76 -0.45
N TRP A 19 -2.20 -11.69 -0.99
CA TRP A 19 -1.44 -10.77 -1.84
C TRP A 19 -0.30 -10.08 -1.06
N GLN A 20 -0.52 -9.77 0.22
CA GLN A 20 0.52 -9.17 1.05
C GLN A 20 1.72 -10.09 1.16
N THR A 21 1.49 -11.38 1.32
CA THR A 21 2.58 -12.37 1.41
C THR A 21 3.38 -12.41 0.11
N ARG A 22 2.72 -12.29 -1.04
CA ARG A 22 3.40 -12.22 -2.33
C ARG A 22 4.32 -11.01 -2.42
N VAL A 23 3.88 -9.86 -1.95
CA VAL A 23 4.70 -8.65 -1.92
C VAL A 23 5.90 -8.83 -0.98
N CYS A 24 5.66 -9.38 0.20
CA CYS A 24 6.72 -9.59 1.19
C CYS A 24 7.81 -10.53 0.68
N LYS A 25 7.44 -11.53 -0.13
CA LYS A 25 8.42 -12.42 -0.75
C LYS A 25 9.21 -11.74 -1.86
N ALA A 26 8.58 -10.82 -2.57
CA ALA A 26 9.21 -10.13 -3.70
C ALA A 26 10.14 -9.00 -3.26
N ILE A 27 9.86 -8.37 -2.14
CA ILE A 27 10.61 -7.20 -1.66
C ILE A 27 11.17 -7.48 -0.28
N GLN A 28 12.49 -7.47 -0.14
CA GLN A 28 13.17 -7.75 1.13
C GLN A 28 13.90 -6.53 1.70
N ASP A 29 14.14 -5.52 0.90
CA ASP A 29 14.97 -4.36 1.30
C ASP A 29 14.15 -3.14 1.73
N ILE A 30 12.83 -3.25 1.70
CA ILE A 30 11.91 -2.19 2.09
C ILE A 30 11.13 -2.68 3.31
N GLN A 31 10.92 -1.80 4.29
CA GLN A 31 10.10 -2.15 5.45
C GLN A 31 8.63 -2.19 5.04
N LEU A 32 8.02 -3.37 5.17
CA LEU A 32 6.62 -3.58 4.80
C LEU A 32 5.80 -3.79 6.06
N LEU A 33 4.72 -3.02 6.20
CA LEU A 33 3.78 -3.16 7.31
C LEU A 33 2.57 -3.94 6.79
N ASP A 34 2.48 -5.19 7.21
CA ASP A 34 1.55 -6.17 6.65
C ASP A 34 0.43 -6.49 7.66
N PRO A 35 -0.81 -6.05 7.39
CA PRO A 35 -1.92 -6.32 8.30
C PRO A 35 -2.29 -7.81 8.37
N SER A 36 -1.97 -8.60 7.36
CA SER A 36 -2.30 -10.03 7.36
C SER A 36 -1.50 -10.82 8.39
N LYS A 37 -0.38 -10.28 8.87
CA LYS A 37 0.47 -10.91 9.88
C LYS A 37 0.10 -10.49 11.30
N GLN A 38 -0.86 -9.60 11.46
CA GLN A 38 -1.28 -9.13 12.78
C GLN A 38 -2.36 -10.08 13.32
N ASP A 39 -2.08 -10.68 14.46
CA ASP A 39 -3.03 -11.57 15.13
C ASP A 39 -4.03 -10.74 15.95
N LEU A 40 -4.84 -9.97 15.24
CA LEU A 40 -5.83 -9.08 15.85
C LEU A 40 -7.23 -9.48 15.37
N ALA A 41 -7.91 -10.29 16.19
CA ALA A 41 -9.27 -10.74 15.87
C ALA A 41 -10.29 -9.61 16.00
N ASP A 42 -10.02 -8.62 16.86
CA ASP A 42 -10.92 -7.50 17.08
C ASP A 42 -10.80 -6.49 15.94
N PRO A 43 -11.89 -6.25 15.16
CA PRO A 43 -11.81 -5.28 14.06
C PRO A 43 -11.40 -3.87 14.48
N LYS A 44 -11.76 -3.46 15.70
CA LYS A 44 -11.38 -2.14 16.20
C LYS A 44 -9.87 -2.03 16.38
N LYS A 45 -9.24 -3.06 16.93
CA LYS A 45 -7.79 -3.09 17.13
C LYS A 45 -7.06 -3.13 15.80
N LEU A 46 -7.56 -3.91 14.84
CA LEU A 46 -6.96 -3.99 13.52
C LEU A 46 -7.06 -2.65 12.78
N THR A 47 -8.19 -1.96 12.89
CA THR A 47 -8.38 -0.64 12.29
C THR A 47 -7.39 0.38 12.88
N ARG A 48 -7.24 0.39 14.20
CA ARG A 48 -6.28 1.28 14.85
C ARG A 48 -4.84 0.98 14.44
N TRP A 49 -4.51 -0.31 14.37
CA TRP A 49 -3.19 -0.71 13.91
C TRP A 49 -2.92 -0.21 12.48
N GLY A 50 -3.93 -0.33 11.60
CA GLY A 50 -3.81 0.14 10.22
C GLY A 50 -3.56 1.63 10.13
N PHE A 51 -4.29 2.43 10.90
CA PHE A 51 -4.07 3.88 10.92
C PHE A 51 -2.68 4.24 11.46
N GLN A 52 -2.21 3.54 12.48
CA GLN A 52 -0.85 3.76 12.99
C GLN A 52 0.19 3.38 11.94
N ALA A 53 -0.03 2.29 11.23
CA ALA A 53 0.86 1.86 10.14
C ALA A 53 0.93 2.90 9.03
N ILE A 54 -0.22 3.49 8.67
CA ILE A 54 -0.27 4.55 7.67
C ILE A 54 0.56 5.76 8.12
N ARG A 55 0.41 6.16 9.38
CA ARG A 55 1.18 7.30 9.90
C ARG A 55 2.69 7.06 9.84
N LYS A 56 3.12 5.82 10.05
CA LYS A 56 4.54 5.45 10.01
C LYS A 56 5.07 5.23 8.61
N SER A 57 4.19 5.14 7.61
CA SER A 57 4.56 4.80 6.26
C SER A 57 4.87 6.04 5.42
N ASP A 58 5.67 5.85 4.40
CA ASP A 58 5.91 6.83 3.35
C ASP A 58 4.98 6.59 2.17
N VAL A 59 4.68 5.33 1.92
CA VAL A 59 3.89 4.88 0.78
C VAL A 59 2.83 3.90 1.27
N VAL A 60 1.64 4.00 0.70
CA VAL A 60 0.58 3.01 0.89
C VAL A 60 0.40 2.27 -0.43
N LEU A 61 0.66 0.97 -0.43
CA LEU A 61 0.36 0.09 -1.57
C LEU A 61 -1.00 -0.54 -1.31
N ALA A 62 -1.97 -0.17 -2.12
CA ALA A 62 -3.34 -0.62 -1.97
C ALA A 62 -3.69 -1.62 -3.06
N TYR A 63 -4.37 -2.69 -2.68
CA TYR A 63 -4.81 -3.73 -3.62
C TYR A 63 -6.33 -3.82 -3.58
N LEU A 64 -6.97 -3.45 -4.68
CA LEU A 64 -8.42 -3.50 -4.81
C LEU A 64 -8.82 -4.78 -5.54
N GLU A 65 -9.44 -5.69 -4.80
CA GLU A 65 -9.90 -6.95 -5.36
C GLU A 65 -11.30 -6.79 -5.95
N LYS A 66 -11.60 -7.61 -6.97
CA LYS A 66 -12.87 -7.56 -7.67
C LYS A 66 -14.06 -7.77 -6.73
N GLU A 67 -13.90 -8.65 -5.75
CA GLU A 67 -14.97 -8.98 -4.80
C GLU A 67 -14.59 -8.53 -3.38
N ASP A 68 -14.09 -7.30 -3.27
CA ASP A 68 -13.68 -6.78 -1.97
C ASP A 68 -14.91 -6.47 -1.12
N GLN A 69 -15.18 -7.35 -0.16
CA GLN A 69 -16.28 -7.15 0.79
C GLN A 69 -15.94 -6.12 1.85
N ASN A 70 -14.66 -5.75 1.96
CA ASN A 70 -14.16 -4.78 2.94
C ASN A 70 -13.80 -3.44 2.29
N GLY A 71 -14.49 -3.11 1.20
CA GLY A 71 -14.21 -1.88 0.45
C GLY A 71 -14.28 -0.62 1.30
N HIS A 72 -15.14 -0.61 2.31
CA HIS A 72 -15.25 0.54 3.21
C HIS A 72 -13.97 0.76 4.01
N ALA A 73 -13.34 -0.32 4.49
CA ALA A 73 -12.09 -0.21 5.25
C ALA A 73 -10.96 0.35 4.37
N LEU A 74 -10.85 -0.14 3.14
CA LEU A 74 -9.84 0.37 2.21
C LEU A 74 -10.06 1.84 1.90
N ALA A 75 -11.30 2.25 1.66
CA ALA A 75 -11.63 3.64 1.37
C ALA A 75 -11.25 4.56 2.53
N LEU A 76 -11.54 4.15 3.78
CA LEU A 76 -11.17 4.91 4.97
C LEU A 76 -9.66 5.07 5.07
N GLU A 77 -8.91 3.99 4.85
CA GLU A 77 -7.47 4.02 4.94
C GLU A 77 -6.85 4.91 3.87
N LEU A 78 -7.34 4.83 2.64
CA LEU A 78 -6.80 5.65 1.55
C LEU A 78 -7.14 7.13 1.73
N GLY A 79 -8.33 7.45 2.25
CA GLY A 79 -8.67 8.82 2.59
C GLY A 79 -7.76 9.38 3.66
N TYR A 80 -7.49 8.60 4.69
CA TYR A 80 -6.58 8.99 5.77
C TYR A 80 -5.16 9.22 5.24
N ALA A 81 -4.67 8.29 4.41
CA ALA A 81 -3.35 8.40 3.81
C ALA A 81 -3.23 9.65 2.93
N LYS A 82 -4.27 9.96 2.17
CA LYS A 82 -4.31 11.15 1.32
C LYS A 82 -4.23 12.41 2.16
N ALA A 83 -4.98 12.48 3.25
CA ALA A 83 -4.98 13.63 4.16
C ALA A 83 -3.60 13.85 4.79
N LEU A 84 -2.84 12.78 5.03
CA LEU A 84 -1.50 12.88 5.60
C LEU A 84 -0.42 13.10 4.54
N GLY A 85 -0.78 13.22 3.27
CA GLY A 85 0.19 13.45 2.20
C GLY A 85 1.04 12.25 1.83
N LYS A 86 0.57 11.04 2.14
CA LYS A 86 1.30 9.82 1.78
C LYS A 86 1.13 9.52 0.29
N THR A 87 2.14 8.89 -0.31
CA THR A 87 2.04 8.42 -1.69
C THR A 87 1.19 7.16 -1.74
N ILE A 88 0.19 7.16 -2.60
CA ILE A 88 -0.76 6.04 -2.72
C ILE A 88 -0.58 5.37 -4.09
N LEU A 89 -0.23 4.08 -4.05
CA LEU A 89 -0.12 3.23 -5.24
C LEU A 89 -1.29 2.25 -5.20
N LEU A 90 -2.13 2.26 -6.24
CA LEU A 90 -3.32 1.41 -6.29
C LEU A 90 -3.17 0.35 -7.36
N VAL A 91 -3.36 -0.91 -6.98
CA VAL A 91 -3.41 -2.03 -7.91
C VAL A 91 -4.85 -2.48 -8.09
N GLN A 92 -5.29 -2.54 -9.35
CA GLN A 92 -6.62 -3.02 -9.72
C GLN A 92 -6.47 -3.94 -10.92
N GLU A 93 -6.35 -5.25 -10.66
CA GLU A 93 -5.99 -6.23 -11.69
C GLU A 93 -7.12 -6.55 -12.66
N HIS A 94 -8.34 -6.23 -12.32
CA HIS A 94 -9.52 -6.58 -13.13
C HIS A 94 -10.05 -5.40 -13.95
N GLY A 95 -9.19 -4.39 -14.18
CA GLY A 95 -9.59 -3.21 -14.92
C GLY A 95 -10.49 -2.28 -14.10
N PRO A 96 -10.79 -1.11 -14.63
CA PRO A 96 -11.66 -0.18 -13.92
C PRO A 96 -13.08 -0.73 -13.84
N GLU A 97 -13.55 -0.97 -12.63
CA GLU A 97 -14.97 -1.23 -12.41
C GLU A 97 -15.71 0.08 -12.63
N HIS A 98 -16.93 -0.01 -13.15
CA HIS A 98 -17.71 1.18 -13.44
C HIS A 98 -18.54 1.67 -12.25
N ASP A 99 -18.28 1.15 -11.05
CA ASP A 99 -18.99 1.59 -9.87
C ASP A 99 -18.34 2.85 -9.28
N LYS A 100 -19.15 3.57 -8.50
CA LYS A 100 -18.71 4.84 -7.91
C LYS A 100 -17.57 4.65 -6.90
N TYR A 101 -17.54 3.50 -6.23
CA TYR A 101 -16.51 3.21 -5.25
C TYR A 101 -15.13 3.11 -5.90
N SER A 102 -15.01 2.35 -6.97
CA SER A 102 -13.73 2.22 -7.69
C SER A 102 -13.24 3.56 -8.21
N GLN A 103 -14.15 4.37 -8.73
CA GLN A 103 -13.79 5.69 -9.25
C GLN A 103 -13.24 6.59 -8.14
N ALA A 104 -13.88 6.59 -6.96
CA ALA A 104 -13.45 7.40 -5.84
C ALA A 104 -12.06 6.96 -5.33
N VAL A 105 -11.83 5.66 -5.25
CA VAL A 105 -10.56 5.11 -4.79
C VAL A 105 -9.44 5.45 -5.79
N ARG A 106 -9.71 5.36 -7.08
CA ARG A 106 -8.74 5.73 -8.12
C ARG A 106 -8.39 7.21 -8.09
N GLU A 107 -9.33 8.05 -7.72
CA GLU A 107 -9.12 9.51 -7.67
C GLU A 107 -8.10 9.90 -6.61
N VAL A 108 -8.07 9.20 -5.47
CA VAL A 108 -7.11 9.54 -4.41
C VAL A 108 -5.74 8.90 -4.62
N ALA A 109 -5.61 7.95 -5.54
CA ALA A 109 -4.35 7.29 -5.83
C ALA A 109 -3.44 8.20 -6.65
N ASP A 110 -2.15 8.18 -6.33
CA ASP A 110 -1.15 8.90 -7.13
C ASP A 110 -0.81 8.14 -8.40
N PHE A 111 -0.76 6.81 -8.32
CA PHE A 111 -0.52 5.94 -9.48
C PHE A 111 -1.40 4.71 -9.39
N CYS A 112 -1.92 4.27 -10.54
CA CYS A 112 -2.73 3.07 -10.65
C CYS A 112 -2.00 2.05 -11.54
N PHE A 113 -2.04 0.79 -11.14
CA PHE A 113 -1.36 -0.31 -11.83
C PHE A 113 -2.36 -1.41 -12.18
N ASP A 114 -2.13 -2.07 -13.30
CA ASP A 114 -2.97 -3.17 -13.75
C ASP A 114 -2.56 -4.51 -13.15
N SER A 115 -1.38 -4.59 -12.55
CA SER A 115 -0.91 -5.82 -11.91
C SER A 115 -0.09 -5.51 -10.67
N LEU A 116 -0.10 -6.47 -9.74
CA LEU A 116 0.73 -6.37 -8.54
C LEU A 116 2.21 -6.34 -8.90
N GLY A 117 2.61 -7.10 -9.92
CA GLY A 117 4.00 -7.12 -10.36
C GLY A 117 4.49 -5.76 -10.83
N GLU A 118 3.66 -5.02 -11.56
CA GLU A 118 4.03 -3.67 -11.99
C GLU A 118 4.23 -2.72 -10.82
N ALA A 119 3.35 -2.79 -9.82
CA ALA A 119 3.46 -1.94 -8.64
C ALA A 119 4.71 -2.29 -7.83
N VAL A 120 5.01 -3.57 -7.67
CA VAL A 120 6.21 -4.03 -6.98
C VAL A 120 7.46 -3.53 -7.71
N SER A 121 7.49 -3.65 -9.03
CA SER A 121 8.61 -3.15 -9.83
C SER A 121 8.79 -1.64 -9.66
N TYR A 122 7.70 -0.90 -9.67
CA TYR A 122 7.74 0.55 -9.45
C TYR A 122 8.36 0.90 -8.10
N LEU A 123 7.94 0.20 -7.03
CA LEU A 123 8.47 0.43 -5.69
C LEU A 123 9.97 0.15 -5.61
N VAL A 124 10.40 -0.98 -6.15
CA VAL A 124 11.81 -1.38 -6.12
C VAL A 124 12.66 -0.38 -6.89
N LEU A 125 12.23 0.00 -8.09
CA LEU A 125 12.96 0.95 -8.92
C LEU A 125 13.02 2.33 -8.28
N SER A 126 11.91 2.80 -7.71
CA SER A 126 11.87 4.09 -7.01
C SER A 126 12.84 4.12 -5.84
N PHE A 127 12.89 3.04 -5.06
CA PHE A 127 13.81 2.91 -3.94
C PHE A 127 15.26 2.94 -4.41
N LEU A 128 15.59 2.21 -5.47
CA LEU A 128 16.94 2.19 -6.01
C LEU A 128 17.38 3.56 -6.53
N PHE A 129 16.48 4.27 -7.20
CA PHE A 129 16.79 5.63 -7.69
C PHE A 129 17.05 6.59 -6.55
N GLU A 130 16.27 6.53 -5.48
CA GLU A 130 16.49 7.39 -4.32
C GLU A 130 17.81 7.10 -3.65
N GLN A 131 18.19 5.82 -3.51
CA GLN A 131 19.47 5.44 -2.94
C GLN A 131 20.63 5.95 -3.78
N ASN A 132 20.55 5.78 -5.09
CA ASN A 132 21.60 6.26 -5.99
C ASN A 132 21.73 7.78 -5.98
N ALA A 133 20.61 8.49 -5.94
CA ALA A 133 20.62 9.95 -5.89
C ALA A 133 21.26 10.46 -4.59
N LYS A 134 21.02 9.79 -3.46
CA LYS A 134 21.62 10.16 -2.17
C LYS A 134 23.10 9.83 -2.10
N GLU A 135 23.54 8.75 -2.74
CA GLU A 135 24.95 8.36 -2.77
C GLU A 135 25.81 9.29 -3.62
N LYS A 136 25.20 9.93 -4.64
CA LYS A 136 25.92 10.85 -5.53
C LYS A 136 26.10 12.25 -4.95
N LYS A 137 25.53 12.50 -3.81
CA LYS A 137 25.74 13.75 -3.09
C LYS A 137 26.74 13.54 -1.95
#